data_d694836c9003d371267f4ac9d93ddf62
#
_entry.id   d694836c9003d371267f4ac9d93ddf62
#
_cell.length_a   1.000
_cell.length_b   1.000
_cell.length_c   1.000
_cell.angle_alpha   90.00
_cell.angle_beta   90.00
_cell.angle_gamma   90.00
#
_symmetry.space_group_name_H-M   'P 1'
#
loop_
_entity.id
_entity.type
_entity.pdbx_description
1 polymer ?
#
loop_
_entity_poly.entity_id
_entity_poly.type
_entity_poly.pdbx_seq_one_letter_code
_entity_poly.pdbx_strand_id
1 'polypeptide(L)'
;MKMMKGQVVLNMPAEKAWEMYRNNEIISKINPELLSRADYIQGDGAPGSLRLFKLGPGVSNYVKESMEKIEKVVSGRSVTYEVIGGDLKEMYDPYRVTFSFVPTQGNSNKCIAEWKAEFEPSAPATPPPEQARDAALRFLESFDNFQLSY
;
A
#
# COMPACT_ATOMS: atom_id res chain seq x y z
N MET A 1 -11.16 -6.99 -16.55
CA MET A 1 -10.19 -6.28 -15.68
C MET A 1 -9.07 -7.24 -15.33
N LYS A 2 -7.83 -6.76 -15.36
CA LYS A 2 -6.67 -7.55 -15.00
C LYS A 2 -6.42 -7.48 -13.50
N MET A 3 -5.71 -8.47 -12.95
CA MET A 3 -5.38 -8.53 -11.53
C MET A 3 -3.94 -9.00 -11.35
N MET A 4 -3.26 -8.42 -10.35
CA MET A 4 -1.92 -8.82 -9.96
C MET A 4 -1.84 -8.90 -8.44
N LYS A 5 -1.10 -9.86 -7.91
CA LYS A 5 -0.92 -10.06 -6.46
C LYS A 5 0.52 -10.29 -6.08
N GLY A 6 0.81 -10.06 -4.82
CA GLY A 6 2.06 -10.45 -4.17
C GLY A 6 1.85 -10.46 -2.67
N GLN A 7 2.65 -11.24 -1.95
CA GLN A 7 2.53 -11.33 -0.51
C GLN A 7 3.88 -11.58 0.17
N VAL A 8 3.94 -11.21 1.44
CA VAL A 8 5.07 -11.47 2.32
C VAL A 8 4.55 -11.92 3.69
N VAL A 9 5.38 -12.64 4.43
CA VAL A 9 5.07 -13.01 5.81
C VAL A 9 5.74 -12.02 6.74
N LEU A 10 4.98 -11.47 7.70
CA LEU A 10 5.47 -10.54 8.71
C LEU A 10 5.51 -11.20 10.08
N ASN A 11 6.52 -10.87 10.88
CA ASN A 11 6.70 -11.36 12.24
C ASN A 11 5.99 -10.46 13.24
N MET A 12 4.73 -10.20 13.00
CA MET A 12 3.87 -9.40 13.88
C MET A 12 2.41 -9.77 13.67
N PRO A 13 1.54 -9.51 14.65
CA PRO A 13 0.10 -9.73 14.47
C PRO A 13 -0.48 -8.88 13.35
N ALA A 14 -1.51 -9.41 12.69
CA ALA A 14 -2.18 -8.72 11.58
C ALA A 14 -2.70 -7.34 11.97
N GLU A 15 -3.29 -7.21 13.15
CA GLU A 15 -3.83 -5.94 13.64
C GLU A 15 -2.74 -4.88 13.78
N LYS A 16 -1.54 -5.29 14.25
CA LYS A 16 -0.40 -4.37 14.39
C LYS A 16 0.08 -3.88 13.03
N ALA A 17 0.24 -4.78 12.07
CA ALA A 17 0.66 -4.41 10.71
C ALA A 17 -0.37 -3.49 10.06
N TRP A 18 -1.65 -3.78 10.21
CA TRP A 18 -2.72 -2.94 9.69
C TRP A 18 -2.72 -1.54 10.31
N GLU A 19 -2.51 -1.43 11.62
CA GLU A 19 -2.40 -0.13 12.30
C GLU A 19 -1.19 0.67 11.80
N MET A 20 -0.05 0.01 11.60
CA MET A 20 1.14 0.66 11.06
C MET A 20 0.88 1.22 9.66
N TYR A 21 0.19 0.45 8.83
CA TYR A 21 -0.13 0.87 7.46
C TYR A 21 -1.05 2.11 7.45
N ARG A 22 -1.98 2.20 8.38
CA ARG A 22 -2.94 3.32 8.44
C ARG A 22 -2.38 4.59 9.04
N ASN A 23 -1.34 4.50 9.84
CA ASN A 23 -0.77 5.63 10.57
C ASN A 23 0.25 6.36 9.71
N ASN A 24 -0.08 7.58 9.27
CA ASN A 24 0.78 8.35 8.37
C ASN A 24 2.13 8.73 8.99
N GLU A 25 2.19 8.92 10.31
CA GLU A 25 3.45 9.22 10.98
C GLU A 25 4.36 8.00 11.00
N ILE A 26 3.82 6.82 11.22
CA ILE A 26 4.57 5.56 11.23
C ILE A 26 4.98 5.17 9.82
N ILE A 27 4.01 5.15 8.88
CA ILE A 27 4.23 4.63 7.53
C ILE A 27 5.31 5.40 6.78
N SER A 28 5.45 6.70 7.03
CA SER A 28 6.48 7.53 6.40
C SER A 28 7.88 7.33 7.00
N LYS A 29 7.98 6.61 8.13
CA LYS A 29 9.26 6.33 8.80
C LYS A 29 9.77 4.91 8.53
N ILE A 30 8.91 4.01 8.05
CA ILE A 30 9.24 2.60 7.87
C ILE A 30 10.36 2.41 6.83
N ASN A 31 10.21 3.01 5.67
CA ASN A 31 11.22 2.96 4.60
C ASN A 31 11.11 4.20 3.72
N PRO A 32 11.81 5.31 4.10
CA PRO A 32 11.73 6.57 3.35
C PRO A 32 12.25 6.49 1.92
N GLU A 33 13.08 5.50 1.60
CA GLU A 33 13.54 5.27 0.22
C GLU A 33 12.39 4.89 -0.71
N LEU A 34 11.35 4.26 -0.17
CA LEU A 34 10.18 3.83 -0.93
C LEU A 34 9.00 4.78 -0.75
N LEU A 35 8.74 5.21 0.48
CA LEU A 35 7.63 6.12 0.80
C LEU A 35 8.14 7.21 1.73
N SER A 36 8.28 8.43 1.20
CA SER A 36 8.84 9.55 1.97
C SER A 36 7.81 10.28 2.80
N ARG A 37 6.54 10.31 2.37
CA ARG A 37 5.48 11.05 3.07
C ARG A 37 4.10 10.48 2.74
N ALA A 38 3.22 10.50 3.74
CA ALA A 38 1.81 10.17 3.58
C ALA A 38 0.97 11.20 4.35
N ASP A 39 -0.06 11.73 3.71
CA ASP A 39 -0.96 12.72 4.31
C ASP A 39 -2.41 12.41 3.95
N TYR A 40 -3.32 12.56 4.91
CA TYR A 40 -4.75 12.62 4.60
C TYR A 40 -5.07 14.05 4.17
N ILE A 41 -5.37 14.22 2.88
CA ILE A 41 -5.76 15.51 2.33
C ILE A 41 -7.21 15.82 2.72
N GLN A 42 -8.01 14.76 2.88
CA GLN A 42 -9.39 14.85 3.32
C GLN A 42 -9.72 13.60 4.12
N GLY A 43 -10.41 13.75 5.25
CA GLY A 43 -10.80 12.63 6.10
C GLY A 43 -9.67 12.15 6.99
N ASP A 44 -9.85 10.97 7.58
CA ASP A 44 -8.96 10.41 8.60
C ASP A 44 -8.59 8.93 8.35
N GLY A 45 -8.86 8.43 7.15
CA GLY A 45 -8.62 7.04 6.79
C GLY A 45 -9.87 6.19 6.65
N ALA A 46 -11.04 6.72 6.98
CA ALA A 46 -12.32 6.05 6.74
C ALA A 46 -12.68 6.07 5.25
N PRO A 47 -13.62 5.24 4.79
CA PRO A 47 -14.09 5.29 3.41
C PRO A 47 -14.49 6.70 2.98
N GLY A 48 -14.07 7.12 1.80
CA GLY A 48 -14.25 8.47 1.28
C GLY A 48 -13.05 9.38 1.51
N SER A 49 -12.12 9.01 2.39
CA SER A 49 -10.91 9.80 2.66
C SER A 49 -9.99 9.84 1.43
N LEU A 50 -9.27 10.96 1.29
CA LEU A 50 -8.23 11.12 0.26
C LEU A 50 -6.87 11.10 0.95
N ARG A 51 -5.99 10.22 0.48
CA ARG A 51 -4.64 10.04 1.00
C ARG A 51 -3.62 10.27 -0.09
N LEU A 52 -2.65 11.15 0.16
CA LEU A 52 -1.56 11.41 -0.77
C LEU A 52 -0.31 10.68 -0.29
N PHE A 53 0.27 9.86 -1.17
CA PHE A 53 1.58 9.27 -0.97
C PHE A 53 2.60 9.97 -1.85
N LYS A 54 3.70 10.41 -1.23
CA LYS A 54 4.89 10.86 -1.95
C LYS A 54 5.93 9.77 -1.86
N LEU A 55 6.32 9.25 -3.01
CA LEU A 55 7.25 8.12 -3.08
C LEU A 55 8.68 8.61 -2.86
N GLY A 56 9.52 7.72 -2.31
CA GLY A 56 10.90 8.03 -2.04
C GLY A 56 11.82 7.89 -3.26
N PRO A 57 13.11 8.24 -3.12
CA PRO A 57 14.05 8.22 -4.24
C PRO A 57 14.24 6.83 -4.87
N GLY A 58 13.98 5.76 -4.13
CA GLY A 58 14.10 4.40 -4.66
C GLY A 58 13.08 4.04 -5.72
N VAL A 59 11.97 4.79 -5.84
CA VAL A 59 10.90 4.51 -6.81
C VAL A 59 10.43 5.74 -7.58
N SER A 60 10.96 6.92 -7.29
CA SER A 60 10.48 8.18 -7.87
C SER A 60 10.72 8.30 -9.39
N ASN A 61 11.60 7.48 -9.96
CA ASN A 61 11.78 7.39 -11.40
C ASN A 61 10.59 6.72 -12.08
N TYR A 62 9.84 5.91 -11.35
CA TYR A 62 8.66 5.20 -11.83
C TYR A 62 7.38 5.95 -11.44
N VAL A 63 7.23 6.26 -10.16
CA VAL A 63 6.07 6.98 -9.62
C VAL A 63 6.56 7.99 -8.59
N LYS A 64 6.19 9.26 -8.75
CA LYS A 64 6.56 10.34 -7.82
C LYS A 64 5.55 10.47 -6.70
N GLU A 65 4.27 10.42 -7.03
CA GLU A 65 3.20 10.51 -6.05
C GLU A 65 1.96 9.77 -6.53
N SER A 66 1.10 9.41 -5.56
CA SER A 66 -0.16 8.72 -5.82
C SER A 66 -1.22 9.32 -4.90
N MET A 67 -2.33 9.79 -5.51
CA MET A 67 -3.50 10.23 -4.77
C MET A 67 -4.50 9.08 -4.73
N GLU A 68 -4.92 8.72 -3.52
CA GLU A 68 -5.76 7.55 -3.27
C GLU A 68 -7.06 7.94 -2.61
N LYS A 69 -8.16 7.39 -3.11
CA LYS A 69 -9.45 7.49 -2.45
C LYS A 69 -9.77 6.17 -1.76
N ILE A 70 -9.90 6.21 -0.44
CA ILE A 70 -10.20 5.01 0.32
C ILE A 70 -11.65 4.60 0.05
N GLU A 71 -11.84 3.35 -0.38
CA GLU A 71 -13.16 2.81 -0.70
C GLU A 71 -13.71 1.90 0.38
N LYS A 72 -12.84 1.08 0.99
CA LYS A 72 -13.25 0.07 1.95
C LYS A 72 -12.19 -0.13 3.02
N VAL A 73 -12.64 -0.24 4.26
CA VAL A 73 -11.78 -0.57 5.40
C VAL A 73 -12.42 -1.73 6.16
N VAL A 74 -11.64 -2.80 6.36
CA VAL A 74 -12.02 -3.89 7.24
C VAL A 74 -11.08 -3.82 8.44
N SER A 75 -11.64 -3.47 9.60
CA SER A 75 -10.86 -3.17 10.81
C SER A 75 -9.88 -4.29 11.16
N GLY A 76 -8.61 -3.95 11.34
CA GLY A 76 -7.57 -4.91 11.68
C GLY A 76 -7.17 -5.85 10.55
N ARG A 77 -7.73 -5.71 9.33
CA ARG A 77 -7.52 -6.66 8.24
C ARG A 77 -7.12 -6.04 6.91
N SER A 78 -7.82 -5.02 6.43
CA SER A 78 -7.54 -4.53 5.08
C SER A 78 -7.93 -3.08 4.85
N VAL A 79 -7.32 -2.49 3.82
CA VAL A 79 -7.69 -1.19 3.26
C VAL A 79 -7.70 -1.33 1.73
N THR A 80 -8.79 -0.93 1.11
CA THR A 80 -8.92 -0.88 -0.35
C THR A 80 -9.07 0.57 -0.79
N TYR A 81 -8.29 0.97 -1.80
CA TYR A 81 -8.39 2.31 -2.36
C TYR A 81 -8.35 2.30 -3.88
N GLU A 82 -8.89 3.36 -4.47
CA GLU A 82 -8.74 3.64 -5.89
C GLU A 82 -7.71 4.75 -6.08
N VAL A 83 -6.81 4.58 -7.02
CA VAL A 83 -5.85 5.62 -7.39
C VAL A 83 -6.56 6.63 -8.29
N ILE A 84 -6.72 7.86 -7.82
CA ILE A 84 -7.46 8.91 -8.51
C ILE A 84 -6.59 10.02 -9.08
N GLY A 85 -5.27 9.97 -8.84
CA GLY A 85 -4.32 10.96 -9.35
C GLY A 85 -2.89 10.48 -9.22
N GLY A 86 -1.98 11.16 -9.93
CA GLY A 86 -0.57 10.82 -9.95
C GLY A 86 -0.18 9.93 -11.12
N ASP A 87 1.08 9.50 -11.14
CA ASP A 87 1.66 8.81 -12.29
C ASP A 87 1.01 7.45 -12.59
N LEU A 88 0.59 6.71 -11.57
CA LEU A 88 -0.05 5.41 -11.78
C LEU A 88 -1.40 5.54 -12.47
N LYS A 89 -2.13 6.62 -12.19
CA LYS A 89 -3.42 6.86 -12.84
C LYS A 89 -3.28 7.08 -14.34
N GLU A 90 -2.18 7.68 -14.76
CA GLU A 90 -1.92 7.90 -16.18
C GLU A 90 -1.64 6.58 -16.91
N MET A 91 -1.06 5.60 -16.22
CA MET A 91 -0.72 4.30 -16.79
C MET A 91 -1.87 3.30 -16.73
N TYR A 92 -2.68 3.39 -15.67
CA TYR A 92 -3.77 2.43 -15.41
C TYR A 92 -5.01 3.17 -14.93
N ASP A 93 -6.16 2.87 -15.55
CA ASP A 93 -7.43 3.47 -15.17
C ASP A 93 -8.57 2.54 -15.57
N PRO A 94 -9.33 1.96 -14.64
CA PRO A 94 -9.20 2.13 -13.19
C PRO A 94 -7.99 1.40 -12.59
N TYR A 95 -7.59 1.80 -11.41
CA TYR A 95 -6.52 1.16 -10.64
C TYR A 95 -6.96 1.10 -9.18
N ARG A 96 -7.27 -0.09 -8.72
CA ARG A 96 -7.73 -0.33 -7.35
C ARG A 96 -6.76 -1.26 -6.64
N VAL A 97 -6.34 -0.88 -5.44
CA VAL A 97 -5.36 -1.62 -4.66
C VAL A 97 -5.95 -2.00 -3.30
N THR A 98 -5.69 -3.23 -2.88
CA THR A 98 -6.03 -3.70 -1.54
C THR A 98 -4.76 -4.18 -0.84
N PHE A 99 -4.51 -3.63 0.34
CA PHE A 99 -3.54 -4.17 1.28
C PHE A 99 -4.32 -4.95 2.33
N SER A 100 -3.97 -6.21 2.54
CA SER A 100 -4.62 -7.06 3.54
C SER A 100 -3.59 -7.73 4.43
N PHE A 101 -4.00 -7.97 5.68
CA PHE A 101 -3.16 -8.55 6.73
C PHE A 101 -3.97 -9.65 7.40
N VAL A 102 -3.55 -10.89 7.21
CA VAL A 102 -4.29 -12.07 7.68
C VAL A 102 -3.39 -12.86 8.61
N PRO A 103 -3.87 -13.22 9.83
CA PRO A 103 -3.08 -14.06 10.74
C PRO A 103 -2.69 -15.36 10.05
N THR A 104 -1.46 -15.83 10.29
CA THR A 104 -1.07 -17.15 9.79
C THR A 104 -1.80 -18.23 10.57
N GLN A 105 -2.08 -19.33 9.89
CA GLN A 105 -2.73 -20.47 10.54
C GLN A 105 -1.81 -21.05 11.63
N GLY A 106 -2.34 -21.16 12.85
CA GLY A 106 -1.60 -21.69 13.98
C GLY A 106 -0.65 -20.74 14.69
N ASN A 107 -0.49 -19.49 14.20
CA ASN A 107 0.36 -18.50 14.85
C ASN A 107 -0.16 -17.09 14.64
N SER A 108 -0.89 -16.57 15.64
CA SER A 108 -1.48 -15.22 15.59
C SER A 108 -0.44 -14.10 15.74
N ASN A 109 0.83 -14.42 16.09
CA ASN A 109 1.91 -13.44 16.16
C ASN A 109 2.61 -13.21 14.82
N LYS A 110 2.14 -13.89 13.77
CA LYS A 110 2.59 -13.69 12.40
C LYS A 110 1.39 -13.43 11.51
N CYS A 111 1.63 -12.72 10.41
CA CYS A 111 0.58 -12.48 9.44
C CYS A 111 1.12 -12.59 8.02
N ILE A 112 0.20 -12.81 7.08
CA ILE A 112 0.47 -12.71 5.65
C ILE A 112 -0.01 -11.32 5.23
N ALA A 113 0.92 -10.51 4.73
CA ALA A 113 0.61 -9.19 4.17
C ALA A 113 0.53 -9.31 2.65
N GLU A 114 -0.62 -8.98 2.08
CA GLU A 114 -0.86 -9.09 0.65
C GLU A 114 -1.12 -7.73 0.03
N TRP A 115 -0.50 -7.51 -1.12
CA TRP A 115 -0.83 -6.43 -2.04
C TRP A 115 -1.59 -7.05 -3.23
N LYS A 116 -2.74 -6.46 -3.57
CA LYS A 116 -3.53 -6.87 -4.72
C LYS A 116 -3.93 -5.64 -5.52
N ALA A 117 -3.73 -5.68 -6.85
CA ALA A 117 -4.18 -4.63 -7.74
C ALA A 117 -5.16 -5.18 -8.78
N GLU A 118 -6.22 -4.43 -9.03
CA GLU A 118 -7.17 -4.65 -10.12
C GLU A 118 -7.10 -3.42 -11.02
N PHE A 119 -6.85 -3.63 -12.32
CA PHE A 119 -6.50 -2.52 -13.20
C PHE A 119 -6.82 -2.76 -14.66
N GLU A 120 -6.93 -1.65 -15.42
CA GLU A 120 -6.94 -1.67 -16.87
C GLU A 120 -5.78 -0.80 -17.37
N PRO A 121 -4.90 -1.31 -18.24
CA PRO A 121 -3.86 -0.47 -18.84
C PRO A 121 -4.47 0.64 -19.69
N SER A 122 -3.92 1.84 -19.62
CA SER A 122 -4.40 2.99 -20.40
C SER A 122 -4.04 2.90 -21.89
N ALA A 123 -3.03 2.07 -22.22
CA ALA A 123 -2.61 1.82 -23.59
C ALA A 123 -2.18 0.37 -23.76
N PRO A 124 -2.29 -0.22 -24.97
CA PRO A 124 -1.93 -1.63 -25.20
C PRO A 124 -0.48 -1.96 -24.86
N ALA A 125 0.44 -0.99 -25.01
CA ALA A 125 1.85 -1.19 -24.73
C ALA A 125 2.24 -0.98 -23.26
N THR A 126 1.29 -0.56 -22.39
CA THR A 126 1.58 -0.37 -20.97
C THR A 126 1.86 -1.71 -20.31
N PRO A 127 3.04 -1.89 -19.68
CA PRO A 127 3.35 -3.15 -19.01
C PRO A 127 2.50 -3.33 -17.76
N PRO A 128 2.34 -4.57 -17.27
CA PRO A 128 1.69 -4.81 -15.98
C PRO A 128 2.44 -4.07 -14.84
N PRO A 129 1.76 -3.73 -13.73
CA PRO A 129 2.37 -2.94 -12.65
C PRO A 129 3.30 -3.76 -11.74
N GLU A 130 4.28 -4.46 -12.33
CA GLU A 130 5.24 -5.29 -11.60
C GLU A 130 6.15 -4.46 -10.70
N GLN A 131 6.56 -3.27 -11.17
CA GLN A 131 7.40 -2.37 -10.36
C GLN A 131 6.64 -1.87 -9.14
N ALA A 132 5.35 -1.57 -9.28
CA ALA A 132 4.51 -1.15 -8.18
C ALA A 132 4.34 -2.29 -7.16
N ARG A 133 4.10 -3.52 -7.65
CA ARG A 133 4.03 -4.71 -6.80
C ARG A 133 5.32 -4.91 -6.01
N ASP A 134 6.45 -4.91 -6.71
CA ASP A 134 7.74 -5.19 -6.09
C ASP A 134 8.11 -4.12 -5.06
N ALA A 135 7.82 -2.86 -5.34
CA ALA A 135 8.01 -1.77 -4.38
C ALA A 135 7.12 -1.95 -3.15
N ALA A 136 5.84 -2.31 -3.36
CA ALA A 136 4.90 -2.55 -2.26
C ALA A 136 5.36 -3.71 -1.38
N LEU A 137 5.84 -4.80 -1.96
CA LEU A 137 6.31 -5.95 -1.19
C LEU A 137 7.57 -5.63 -0.40
N ARG A 138 8.52 -4.89 -0.98
CA ARG A 138 9.70 -4.42 -0.25
C ARG A 138 9.31 -3.50 0.90
N PHE A 139 8.33 -2.64 0.68
CA PHE A 139 7.82 -1.76 1.71
C PHE A 139 7.21 -2.55 2.87
N LEU A 140 6.37 -3.54 2.57
CA LEU A 140 5.77 -4.41 3.59
C LEU A 140 6.83 -5.20 4.36
N GLU A 141 7.83 -5.76 3.69
CA GLU A 141 8.94 -6.45 4.36
C GLU A 141 9.65 -5.55 5.37
N SER A 142 9.73 -4.26 5.09
CA SER A 142 10.38 -3.29 5.97
C SER A 142 9.64 -3.10 7.30
N PHE A 143 8.38 -3.54 7.40
CA PHE A 143 7.61 -3.46 8.65
C PHE A 143 8.32 -4.23 9.77
N ASP A 144 8.91 -5.38 9.48
CA ASP A 144 9.61 -6.21 10.48
C ASP A 144 10.87 -5.54 11.02
N ASN A 145 11.45 -4.62 10.26
CA ASN A 145 12.66 -3.91 10.67
C ASN A 145 12.36 -2.61 11.41
N PHE A 146 11.12 -2.19 11.44
CA PHE A 146 10.71 -0.96 12.10
C PHE A 146 10.42 -1.22 13.57
N GLN A 147 11.13 -0.51 14.46
CA GLN A 147 10.90 -0.60 15.88
C GLN A 147 10.35 0.73 16.38
N LEU A 148 9.20 0.66 17.05
CA LEU A 148 8.64 1.81 17.72
C LEU A 148 9.48 2.09 18.97
N SER A 149 10.13 3.27 19.00
CA SER A 149 10.81 3.75 20.19
C SER A 149 9.78 4.47 21.05
N TYR A 150 9.57 3.98 22.24
CA TYR A 150 8.69 4.60 23.22
C TYR A 150 9.52 5.29 24.30
#